data_b4a56a1be32f4df09a8384903acc3681
#
_entry.id   b4a56a1be32f4df09a8384903acc3681
#
_cell.length_a   1.000
_cell.length_b   1.000
_cell.length_c   1.000
_cell.angle_alpha   90.00
_cell.angle_beta   90.00
_cell.angle_gamma   90.00
#
_symmetry.space_group_name_H-M   'P 1'
#
loop_
_entity.id
_entity.type
_entity.pdbx_description
1 polymer ?
#
loop_
_entity_poly.entity_id
_entity_poly.type
_entity_poly.pdbx_seq_one_letter_code
_entity_poly.pdbx_strand_id
1 'polypeptide(L)'
;MDCIFCAIVADEIPAIKVYEDEYIFAFMDIAPANPGHTLVIPKQHYRNIFDMPTEIGSKIMQTAIPIANAIRTALKPDGLNLFQSNEAAGFQTVFHFHLHLIPRWEGDPLRLPWRPSEGDMEEIGKVAAKIQDAL
;
A
#
# COMPACT_ATOMS: atom_id res chain seq x y z
N MET A 1 7.93 21.62 -0.77
CA MET A 1 7.03 20.61 -0.20
C MET A 1 7.89 19.51 0.43
N ASP A 2 7.66 19.25 1.70
CA ASP A 2 8.52 18.37 2.50
C ASP A 2 8.06 16.91 2.43
N CYS A 3 7.80 16.42 1.21
CA CYS A 3 7.40 15.02 1.02
C CYS A 3 8.59 14.22 0.52
N ILE A 4 9.02 13.23 1.33
CA ILE A 4 10.14 12.37 0.99
C ILE A 4 9.88 11.59 -0.31
N PHE A 5 8.64 11.16 -0.55
CA PHE A 5 8.30 10.41 -1.76
C PHE A 5 8.26 11.30 -3.00
N CYS A 6 7.81 12.55 -2.86
CA CYS A 6 7.95 13.52 -3.95
C CYS A 6 9.41 13.77 -4.29
N ALA A 7 10.28 13.85 -3.30
CA ALA A 7 11.72 14.03 -3.50
C ALA A 7 12.34 12.80 -4.19
N ILE A 8 11.87 11.60 -3.88
CA ILE A 8 12.31 10.36 -4.54
C ILE A 8 11.87 10.38 -6.02
N VAL A 9 10.63 10.75 -6.31
CA VAL A 9 10.13 10.85 -7.68
C VAL A 9 10.91 11.88 -8.49
N ALA A 10 11.31 12.99 -7.85
CA ALA A 10 12.10 14.06 -8.47
C ALA A 10 13.60 13.74 -8.56
N ASP A 11 14.03 12.56 -8.13
CA ASP A 11 15.43 12.12 -8.11
C ASP A 11 16.33 13.00 -7.21
N GLU A 12 15.74 13.64 -6.23
CA GLU A 12 16.47 14.44 -5.22
C GLU A 12 16.96 13.58 -4.06
N ILE A 13 16.29 12.45 -3.80
CA ILE A 13 16.66 11.45 -2.81
C ILE A 13 16.79 10.11 -3.54
N PRO A 14 17.88 9.36 -3.33
CA PRO A 14 18.07 8.07 -3.98
C PRO A 14 17.04 7.03 -3.50
N ALA A 15 16.62 6.18 -4.41
CA ALA A 15 15.76 5.03 -4.11
C ALA A 15 16.16 3.86 -5.00
N ILE A 16 15.87 2.65 -4.53
CA ILE A 16 16.11 1.44 -5.33
C ILE A 16 14.83 1.16 -6.11
N LYS A 17 14.83 1.60 -7.36
CA LYS A 17 13.67 1.55 -8.24
C LYS A 17 13.41 0.14 -8.74
N VAL A 18 12.12 -0.24 -8.78
CA VAL A 18 11.64 -1.49 -9.36
C VAL A 18 10.96 -1.25 -10.70
N TYR A 19 10.16 -0.18 -10.80
CA TYR A 19 9.38 0.15 -11.98
C TYR A 19 9.03 1.63 -11.99
N GLU A 20 8.89 2.18 -13.19
CA GLU A 20 8.47 3.57 -13.36
C GLU A 20 7.76 3.74 -14.70
N ASP A 21 6.66 4.48 -14.70
CA ASP A 21 6.02 4.98 -15.91
C ASP A 21 5.62 6.45 -15.72
N GLU A 22 4.77 6.99 -16.58
CA GLU A 22 4.34 8.38 -16.51
C GLU A 22 3.63 8.72 -15.19
N TYR A 23 2.89 7.77 -14.59
CA TYR A 23 2.01 8.02 -13.45
C TYR A 23 2.48 7.36 -12.16
N ILE A 24 3.20 6.27 -12.25
CA ILE A 24 3.49 5.38 -11.12
C ILE A 24 4.99 5.20 -10.94
N PHE A 25 5.40 5.11 -9.69
CA PHE A 25 6.77 4.80 -9.29
C PHE A 25 6.73 3.68 -8.26
N ALA A 26 7.55 2.66 -8.46
CA ALA A 26 7.66 1.54 -7.52
C ALA A 26 9.12 1.36 -7.12
N PHE A 27 9.36 1.21 -5.82
CA PHE A 27 10.72 1.14 -5.26
C PHE A 27 10.73 0.28 -4.00
N MET A 28 11.92 -0.15 -3.62
CA MET A 28 12.08 -0.99 -2.43
C MET A 28 11.98 -0.16 -1.16
N ASP A 29 11.27 -0.69 -0.16
CA ASP A 29 11.26 -0.11 1.18
C ASP A 29 12.65 -0.31 1.81
N ILE A 30 13.27 0.75 2.30
CA ILE A 30 14.60 0.70 2.93
C ILE A 30 14.54 0.22 4.39
N ALA A 31 13.34 0.11 4.97
CA ALA A 31 13.10 -0.48 6.28
C ALA A 31 12.13 -1.66 6.14
N PRO A 32 12.49 -2.71 5.39
CA PRO A 32 11.54 -3.73 4.97
C PRO A 32 11.01 -4.53 6.16
N ALA A 33 9.70 -4.81 6.12
CA ALA A 33 9.08 -5.74 7.06
C ALA A 33 9.55 -7.18 6.80
N ASN A 34 9.75 -7.52 5.54
CA ASN A 34 10.33 -8.79 5.07
C ASN A 34 11.13 -8.52 3.79
N PRO A 35 12.06 -9.41 3.40
CA PRO A 35 12.75 -9.28 2.11
C PRO A 35 11.77 -9.16 0.95
N GLY A 36 12.01 -8.20 0.05
CA GLY A 36 11.13 -7.95 -1.09
C GLY A 36 10.00 -6.97 -0.84
N HIS A 37 9.92 -6.36 0.35
CA HIS A 37 8.93 -5.33 0.68
C HIS A 37 9.07 -4.17 -0.31
N THR A 38 8.06 -4.01 -1.15
CA THR A 38 8.03 -3.02 -2.24
C THR A 38 6.93 -2.02 -2.00
N LEU A 39 7.16 -0.78 -2.40
CA LEU A 39 6.17 0.30 -2.34
C LEU A 39 5.76 0.70 -3.75
N VAL A 40 4.46 0.92 -3.96
CA VAL A 40 3.91 1.43 -5.20
C VAL A 40 3.21 2.75 -4.90
N ILE A 41 3.68 3.82 -5.55
CA ILE A 41 3.17 5.17 -5.29
C ILE A 41 2.74 5.85 -6.58
N PRO A 42 1.77 6.79 -6.54
CA PRO A 42 1.57 7.71 -7.64
C PRO A 42 2.71 8.75 -7.65
N LYS A 43 3.13 9.15 -8.85
CA LYS A 43 4.13 10.22 -8.99
C LYS A 43 3.60 11.57 -8.50
N GLN A 44 2.33 11.86 -8.83
CA GLN A 44 1.67 13.05 -8.30
C GLN A 44 1.36 12.84 -6.81
N HIS A 45 1.50 13.89 -6.03
CA HIS A 45 1.23 13.84 -4.59
C HIS A 45 -0.26 13.75 -4.33
N TYR A 46 -0.66 12.67 -3.65
CA TYR A 46 -1.96 12.52 -3.00
C TYR A 46 -1.68 12.08 -1.56
N ARG A 47 -2.35 12.69 -0.62
CA ARG A 47 -2.13 12.40 0.79
C ARG A 47 -2.40 10.92 1.12
N ASN A 48 -3.55 10.43 0.67
CA ASN A 48 -3.95 9.03 0.90
C ASN A 48 -5.13 8.67 0.00
N ILE A 49 -5.89 7.62 0.34
CA ILE A 49 -7.00 7.16 -0.48
C ILE A 49 -8.14 8.20 -0.60
N PHE A 50 -8.27 9.11 0.39
CA PHE A 50 -9.42 10.01 0.45
C PHE A 50 -9.34 11.15 -0.58
N ASP A 51 -8.14 11.52 -1.04
CA ASP A 51 -7.97 12.58 -2.05
C ASP A 51 -7.46 12.06 -3.41
N MET A 52 -7.34 10.75 -3.56
CA MET A 52 -6.82 10.17 -4.80
C MET A 52 -7.93 9.93 -5.83
N PRO A 53 -7.75 10.39 -7.10
CA PRO A 53 -8.70 10.06 -8.16
C PRO A 53 -8.76 8.57 -8.45
N THR A 54 -9.94 8.05 -8.81
CA THR A 54 -10.12 6.63 -9.09
C THR A 54 -9.26 6.15 -10.27
N GLU A 55 -9.01 7.00 -11.26
CA GLU A 55 -8.13 6.67 -12.39
C GLU A 55 -6.71 6.37 -11.94
N ILE A 56 -6.20 7.12 -10.96
CA ILE A 56 -4.87 6.89 -10.40
C ILE A 56 -4.87 5.61 -9.54
N GLY A 57 -5.92 5.39 -8.75
CA GLY A 57 -6.09 4.14 -8.01
C GLY A 57 -6.09 2.92 -8.93
N SER A 58 -6.74 3.04 -10.08
CA SER A 58 -6.73 2.00 -11.11
C SER A 58 -5.32 1.73 -11.62
N LYS A 59 -4.54 2.78 -11.89
CA LYS A 59 -3.13 2.65 -12.34
C LYS A 59 -2.23 2.04 -11.28
N ILE A 60 -2.47 2.33 -10.00
CA ILE A 60 -1.77 1.71 -8.88
C ILE A 60 -1.94 0.18 -8.94
N MET A 61 -3.17 -0.30 -9.07
CA MET A 61 -3.43 -1.75 -9.13
C MET A 61 -2.94 -2.39 -10.42
N GLN A 62 -3.06 -1.69 -11.55
CA GLN A 62 -2.51 -2.17 -12.83
C GLN A 62 -0.99 -2.39 -12.76
N THR A 63 -0.29 -1.64 -11.92
CA THR A 63 1.15 -1.76 -11.70
C THR A 63 1.45 -2.79 -10.59
N ALA A 64 0.70 -2.78 -9.51
CA ALA A 64 0.92 -3.65 -8.36
C ALA A 64 0.76 -5.13 -8.71
N ILE A 65 -0.21 -5.48 -9.57
CA ILE A 65 -0.47 -6.88 -9.94
C ILE A 65 0.73 -7.51 -10.67
N PRO A 66 1.30 -6.90 -11.72
CA PRO A 66 2.50 -7.45 -12.35
C PRO A 66 3.70 -7.53 -11.40
N ILE A 67 3.89 -6.54 -10.52
CA ILE A 67 4.98 -6.56 -9.54
C ILE A 67 4.78 -7.69 -8.54
N ALA A 68 3.55 -7.89 -8.05
CA ALA A 68 3.24 -9.00 -7.14
C ALA A 68 3.57 -10.37 -7.78
N ASN A 69 3.23 -10.54 -9.05
CA ASN A 69 3.57 -11.76 -9.78
C ASN A 69 5.08 -11.91 -9.99
N ALA A 70 5.78 -10.81 -10.24
CA ALA A 70 7.24 -10.82 -10.34
C ALA A 70 7.90 -11.21 -9.00
N ILE A 71 7.41 -10.69 -7.89
CA ILE A 71 7.84 -11.07 -6.54
C ILE A 71 7.62 -12.57 -6.33
N ARG A 72 6.45 -13.08 -6.70
CA ARG A 72 6.11 -14.49 -6.56
C ARG A 72 7.08 -15.38 -7.33
N THR A 73 7.42 -14.99 -8.54
CA THR A 73 8.36 -15.75 -9.38
C THR A 73 9.79 -15.67 -8.86
N ALA A 74 10.25 -14.47 -8.50
CA ALA A 74 11.64 -14.22 -8.14
C ALA A 74 11.99 -14.70 -6.73
N LEU A 75 11.10 -14.50 -5.76
CA LEU A 75 11.39 -14.74 -4.35
C LEU A 75 10.67 -15.97 -3.79
N LYS A 76 9.67 -16.46 -4.48
CA LYS A 76 8.89 -17.66 -4.11
C LYS A 76 8.36 -17.61 -2.67
N PRO A 77 7.68 -16.51 -2.27
CA PRO A 77 7.07 -16.45 -0.94
C PRO A 77 5.88 -17.41 -0.84
N ASP A 78 5.54 -17.77 0.39
CA ASP A 78 4.35 -18.58 0.67
C ASP A 78 3.06 -17.77 0.54
N GLY A 79 3.15 -16.46 0.70
CA GLY A 79 2.03 -15.54 0.59
C GLY A 79 2.50 -14.11 0.35
N LEU A 80 1.52 -13.20 0.25
CA LEU A 80 1.78 -11.77 0.04
C LEU A 80 0.68 -10.97 0.71
N ASN A 81 1.06 -9.91 1.42
CA ASN A 81 0.09 -8.93 1.89
C ASN A 81 0.21 -7.65 1.09
N LEU A 82 -0.93 -7.09 0.70
CA LEU A 82 -1.05 -5.71 0.30
C LEU A 82 -1.53 -4.94 1.52
N PHE A 83 -0.83 -3.86 1.86
CA PHE A 83 -1.13 -3.05 3.03
C PHE A 83 -1.10 -1.58 2.64
N GLN A 84 -2.12 -0.82 3.04
CA GLN A 84 -2.20 0.61 2.73
C GLN A 84 -2.84 1.32 3.92
N SER A 85 -2.28 2.46 4.31
CA SER A 85 -2.68 3.18 5.51
C SER A 85 -3.13 4.60 5.18
N ASN A 86 -4.19 5.05 5.84
CA ASN A 86 -4.79 6.37 5.63
C ASN A 86 -4.97 7.05 6.98
N GLU A 87 -4.35 8.21 7.16
CA GLU A 87 -4.27 9.00 8.37
C GLU A 87 -3.53 8.31 9.52
N ALA A 88 -3.15 9.08 10.52
CA ALA A 88 -2.35 8.58 11.64
C ALA A 88 -3.03 7.44 12.41
N ALA A 89 -4.36 7.53 12.59
CA ALA A 89 -5.12 6.48 13.26
C ALA A 89 -5.10 5.15 12.50
N GLY A 90 -4.89 5.19 11.19
CA GLY A 90 -4.73 4.02 10.32
C GLY A 90 -3.27 3.64 10.09
N PHE A 91 -2.33 4.13 10.91
CA PHE A 91 -0.89 3.84 10.85
C PHE A 91 -0.15 4.49 9.68
N GLN A 92 -0.71 5.51 9.04
CA GLN A 92 0.01 6.23 7.99
C GLN A 92 1.14 7.07 8.63
N THR A 93 2.36 6.91 8.12
CA THR A 93 3.55 7.64 8.61
C THR A 93 4.11 8.60 7.58
N VAL A 94 4.04 8.26 6.30
CA VAL A 94 4.39 9.16 5.19
C VAL A 94 3.09 9.56 4.50
N PHE A 95 2.83 10.87 4.41
CA PHE A 95 1.56 11.40 3.91
C PHE A 95 1.61 11.65 2.40
N HIS A 96 1.94 10.61 1.69
CA HIS A 96 1.88 10.43 0.26
C HIS A 96 1.41 8.99 0.04
N PHE A 97 0.31 8.80 -0.67
CA PHE A 97 -0.27 7.47 -0.86
C PHE A 97 0.79 6.45 -1.26
N HIS A 98 0.84 5.33 -0.55
CA HIS A 98 1.72 4.23 -0.91
C HIS A 98 1.08 2.89 -0.56
N LEU A 99 1.15 1.98 -1.52
CA LEU A 99 0.69 0.61 -1.34
C LEU A 99 1.90 -0.26 -1.05
N HIS A 100 1.88 -0.94 0.10
CA HIS A 100 2.90 -1.91 0.46
C HIS A 100 2.59 -3.26 -0.16
N LEU A 101 3.61 -3.90 -0.76
CA LEU A 101 3.59 -5.30 -1.14
C LEU A 101 4.61 -6.00 -0.24
N ILE A 102 4.12 -6.86 0.66
CA ILE A 102 4.95 -7.50 1.67
C ILE A 102 4.91 -9.01 1.47
N PRO A 103 6.01 -9.59 0.93
CA PRO A 103 6.09 -11.05 0.81
C PRO A 103 6.07 -11.72 2.19
N ARG A 104 5.39 -12.85 2.27
CA ARG A 104 5.22 -13.59 3.53
C ARG A 104 5.71 -15.00 3.39
N TRP A 105 6.39 -15.49 4.44
CA TRP A 105 6.83 -16.88 4.53
C TRP A 105 6.28 -17.50 5.80
N GLU A 106 6.02 -18.82 5.75
CA GLU A 106 5.65 -19.54 6.95
C GLU A 106 6.74 -19.37 8.02
N GLY A 107 6.33 -19.03 9.23
CA GLY A 107 7.25 -18.81 10.35
C GLY A 107 7.94 -17.46 10.39
N ASP A 108 7.61 -16.52 9.48
CA ASP A 108 8.16 -15.17 9.57
C ASP A 108 7.68 -14.45 10.86
N PRO A 109 8.37 -13.37 11.29
CA PRO A 109 8.06 -12.73 12.58
C PRO A 109 6.84 -11.81 12.55
N LEU A 110 6.21 -11.60 11.40
CA LEU A 110 5.12 -10.64 11.28
C LEU A 110 3.83 -11.17 11.90
N ARG A 111 3.05 -10.27 12.50
CA ARG A 111 1.77 -10.58 13.14
C ARG A 111 0.71 -9.59 12.65
N LEU A 112 -0.55 -10.03 12.65
CA LEU A 112 -1.66 -9.11 12.43
C LEU A 112 -1.68 -8.05 13.53
N PRO A 113 -1.94 -6.78 13.20
CA PRO A 113 -1.99 -5.70 14.19
C PRO A 113 -3.21 -5.77 15.12
N TRP A 114 -4.18 -6.63 14.85
CA TRP A 114 -5.38 -6.82 15.67
C TRP A 114 -5.81 -8.28 15.64
N ARG A 115 -6.69 -8.65 16.60
CA ARG A 115 -7.30 -9.97 16.64
C ARG A 115 -8.74 -9.88 16.16
N PRO A 116 -9.16 -10.70 15.18
CA PRO A 116 -10.56 -10.79 14.79
C PRO A 116 -11.40 -11.31 15.95
N SER A 117 -12.60 -10.77 16.11
CA SER A 117 -13.60 -11.26 17.05
C SER A 117 -14.98 -11.17 16.43
N GLU A 118 -15.91 -11.98 16.95
CA GLU A 118 -17.29 -11.99 16.45
C GLU A 118 -17.99 -10.66 16.76
N GLY A 119 -18.63 -10.07 15.75
CA GLY A 119 -19.41 -8.85 15.90
C GLY A 119 -20.88 -9.11 16.15
N ASP A 120 -21.61 -8.05 16.52
CA ASP A 120 -23.05 -8.06 16.63
C ASP A 120 -23.68 -7.76 15.26
N MET A 121 -24.42 -8.71 14.70
CA MET A 121 -25.01 -8.61 13.36
C MET A 121 -25.97 -7.43 13.21
N GLU A 122 -26.71 -7.07 14.27
CA GLU A 122 -27.61 -5.91 14.22
C GLU A 122 -26.82 -4.60 14.07
N GLU A 123 -25.76 -4.43 14.85
CA GLU A 123 -24.90 -3.25 14.76
C GLU A 123 -24.15 -3.20 13.43
N ILE A 124 -23.70 -4.33 12.94
CA ILE A 124 -23.03 -4.44 11.62
C ILE A 124 -23.99 -3.96 10.53
N GLY A 125 -25.27 -4.39 10.59
CA GLY A 125 -26.29 -3.99 9.63
C GLY A 125 -26.59 -2.49 9.66
N LYS A 126 -26.63 -1.88 10.84
CA LYS A 126 -26.83 -0.44 11.00
C LYS A 126 -25.66 0.35 10.39
N VAL A 127 -24.43 -0.09 10.63
CA VAL A 127 -23.24 0.56 10.08
C VAL A 127 -23.23 0.41 8.55
N ALA A 128 -23.56 -0.76 8.04
CA ALA A 128 -23.65 -0.98 6.59
C ALA A 128 -24.63 -0.02 5.93
N ALA A 129 -25.81 0.22 6.55
CA ALA A 129 -26.79 1.16 6.04
C ALA A 129 -26.25 2.59 5.99
N LYS A 130 -25.51 3.03 7.01
CA LYS A 130 -24.88 4.36 7.01
C LYS A 130 -23.86 4.51 5.88
N ILE A 131 -23.08 3.49 5.62
CA ILE A 131 -22.09 3.50 4.53
C ILE A 131 -22.81 3.57 3.18
N GLN A 132 -23.85 2.75 2.98
CA GLN A 132 -24.63 2.74 1.74
C GLN A 132 -25.26 4.12 1.48
N ASP A 133 -25.81 4.78 2.52
CA ASP A 133 -26.42 6.08 2.39
C ASP A 133 -25.43 7.18 2.01
N ALA A 134 -24.14 6.98 2.27
CA ALA A 134 -23.08 7.94 1.97
C ALA A 134 -22.40 7.68 0.61
N LEU A 135 -22.72 6.58 -0.06
CA LEU A 135 -22.16 6.26 -1.38
C LEU A 135 -22.77 7.15 -2.51
#